data_5a3a73cc3e20b9f1fcde85cff2c06eea
#
_entry.id   5a3a73cc3e20b9f1fcde85cff2c06eea
#
_cell.length_a   1.000
_cell.length_b   1.000
_cell.length_c   1.000
_cell.angle_alpha   90.00
_cell.angle_beta   90.00
_cell.angle_gamma   90.00
#
_symmetry.space_group_name_H-M   'P 1'
#
loop_
_entity.id
_entity.type
_entity.pdbx_description
1 polymer ?
#
loop_
_entity_poly.entity_id
_entity_poly.type
_entity_poly.pdbx_seq_one_letter_code
_entity_poly.pdbx_strand_id
1 'polypeptide(L)'
;MKQQVLSCIETRRSVRSYEAKQIPDDMRDEILKAAVYAPSGSNNQSWLFTAIQNRKILEDLNEQVRIGFGLLSVAENDYPAKIRAKQNAQKEDYNFYYHAPTLIVASNVPNYANAM
;
A
#
# COMPACT_ATOMS: atom_id res chain seq x y z
N MET A 1 -13.29 21.80 14.63
CA MET A 1 -12.29 21.47 13.59
C MET A 1 -10.95 21.03 14.16
N LYS A 2 -10.21 21.89 14.89
CA LYS A 2 -8.92 21.51 15.50
C LYS A 2 -9.01 20.22 16.34
N GLN A 3 -10.01 20.11 17.20
CA GLN A 3 -10.27 18.93 18.04
C GLN A 3 -10.51 17.66 17.20
N GLN A 4 -11.22 17.75 16.09
CA GLN A 4 -11.50 16.61 15.22
C GLN A 4 -10.23 16.08 14.53
N VAL A 5 -9.36 16.97 14.07
CA VAL A 5 -8.08 16.60 13.44
C VAL A 5 -7.18 15.91 14.45
N LEU A 6 -7.03 16.47 15.64
CA LEU A 6 -6.23 15.85 16.72
C LEU A 6 -6.79 14.47 17.09
N SER A 7 -8.11 14.37 17.26
CA SER A 7 -8.74 13.08 17.54
C SER A 7 -8.46 12.03 16.47
N CYS A 8 -8.53 12.40 15.18
CA CYS A 8 -8.18 11.48 14.09
C CYS A 8 -6.73 10.99 14.17
N ILE A 9 -5.80 11.88 14.50
CA ILE A 9 -4.38 11.54 14.65
C ILE A 9 -4.17 10.59 15.84
N GLU A 10 -4.74 10.91 16.99
CA GLU A 10 -4.56 10.18 18.24
C GLU A 10 -5.25 8.81 18.23
N THR A 11 -6.40 8.70 17.54
CA THR A 11 -7.19 7.46 17.48
C THR A 11 -6.83 6.55 16.32
N ARG A 12 -5.98 7.00 15.38
CA ARG A 12 -5.55 6.19 14.25
C ARG A 12 -4.97 4.84 14.71
N ARG A 13 -5.34 3.79 14.03
CA ARG A 13 -4.78 2.43 14.22
C ARG A 13 -4.34 1.85 12.88
N SER A 14 -3.37 0.94 12.92
CA SER A 14 -3.00 0.11 11.78
C SER A 14 -4.02 -1.01 11.63
N VAL A 15 -4.94 -0.87 10.68
CA VAL A 15 -5.95 -1.89 10.40
C VAL A 15 -5.35 -2.98 9.52
N ARG A 16 -5.56 -4.25 9.88
CA ARG A 16 -5.09 -5.44 9.14
C ARG A 16 -6.17 -6.52 9.02
N SER A 17 -7.41 -6.14 9.19
CA SER A 17 -8.59 -6.96 8.96
C SER A 17 -9.65 -6.07 8.34
N TYR A 18 -10.18 -6.48 7.22
CA TYR A 18 -11.10 -5.69 6.40
C TYR A 18 -12.40 -6.47 6.18
N GLU A 19 -13.50 -5.74 6.10
CA GLU A 19 -14.76 -6.30 5.61
C GLU A 19 -14.65 -6.63 4.12
N ALA A 20 -15.36 -7.69 3.68
CA ALA A 20 -15.41 -8.06 2.27
C ALA A 20 -16.22 -7.08 1.40
N LYS A 21 -16.79 -6.05 2.02
CA LYS A 21 -17.63 -5.05 1.36
C LYS A 21 -16.78 -4.01 0.65
N GLN A 22 -17.04 -3.81 -0.64
CA GLN A 22 -16.38 -2.75 -1.42
C GLN A 22 -16.85 -1.38 -0.98
N ILE A 23 -15.93 -0.41 -0.95
CA ILE A 23 -16.26 1.00 -0.72
C ILE A 23 -16.98 1.58 -1.95
N PRO A 24 -17.91 2.53 -1.75
CA PRO A 24 -18.54 3.27 -2.85
C PRO A 24 -17.51 4.05 -3.68
N ASP A 25 -17.81 4.27 -4.96
CA ASP A 25 -16.92 4.94 -5.89
C ASP A 25 -16.60 6.39 -5.46
N ASP A 26 -17.59 7.11 -4.95
CA ASP A 26 -17.42 8.47 -4.43
C ASP A 26 -16.44 8.51 -3.25
N MET A 27 -16.53 7.56 -2.33
CA MET A 27 -15.59 7.44 -1.21
C MET A 27 -14.17 7.12 -1.68
N ARG A 28 -14.02 6.20 -2.65
CA ARG A 28 -12.73 5.91 -3.28
C ARG A 28 -12.12 7.18 -3.89
N ASP A 29 -12.93 7.95 -4.61
CA ASP A 29 -12.48 9.15 -5.30
C ASP A 29 -12.09 10.26 -4.30
N GLU A 30 -12.81 10.39 -3.18
CA GLU A 30 -12.42 11.28 -2.09
C GLU A 30 -11.08 10.90 -1.45
N ILE A 31 -10.85 9.60 -1.23
CA ILE A 31 -9.56 9.10 -0.71
C ILE A 31 -8.42 9.42 -1.68
N LEU A 32 -8.61 9.16 -2.96
CA LEU A 32 -7.61 9.47 -3.99
C LEU A 32 -7.35 10.98 -4.10
N LYS A 33 -8.40 11.78 -4.03
CA LYS A 33 -8.29 13.24 -3.98
C LYS A 33 -7.49 13.72 -2.77
N ALA A 34 -7.75 13.17 -1.60
CA ALA A 34 -6.97 13.48 -0.39
C ALA A 34 -5.48 13.10 -0.55
N ALA A 35 -5.18 11.99 -1.21
CA ALA A 35 -3.82 11.54 -1.44
C ALA A 35 -3.00 12.52 -2.29
N VAL A 36 -3.59 13.14 -3.31
CA VAL A 36 -2.89 14.11 -4.17
C VAL A 36 -2.61 15.46 -3.50
N TYR A 37 -3.19 15.71 -2.32
CA TYR A 37 -2.85 16.87 -1.49
C TYR A 37 -1.66 16.64 -0.56
N ALA A 38 -1.09 15.44 -0.54
CA ALA A 38 0.13 15.19 0.23
C ALA A 38 1.30 16.01 -0.32
N PRO A 39 2.23 16.47 0.53
CA PRO A 39 3.43 17.14 0.06
C PRO A 39 4.31 16.21 -0.76
N SER A 40 5.05 16.73 -1.71
CA SER A 40 6.04 16.00 -2.50
C SER A 40 7.38 16.73 -2.50
N GLY A 41 8.47 16.00 -2.69
CA GLY A 41 9.81 16.57 -2.78
C GLY A 41 9.87 17.64 -3.87
N SER A 42 10.29 18.85 -3.51
CA SER A 42 10.33 20.02 -4.40
C SER A 42 9.01 20.31 -5.13
N ASN A 43 7.89 19.90 -4.55
CA ASN A 43 6.57 20.00 -5.16
C ASN A 43 6.49 19.37 -6.57
N ASN A 44 7.22 18.31 -6.79
CA ASN A 44 7.33 17.62 -8.08
C ASN A 44 6.04 16.94 -8.53
N GLN A 45 5.16 16.60 -7.57
CA GLN A 45 3.87 15.97 -7.82
C GLN A 45 3.95 14.74 -8.76
N SER A 46 5.03 13.98 -8.63
CA SER A 46 5.38 12.85 -9.50
C SER A 46 4.70 11.53 -9.11
N TRP A 47 3.81 11.56 -8.12
CA TRP A 47 3.05 10.38 -7.71
C TRP A 47 2.03 9.96 -8.77
N LEU A 48 1.85 8.67 -8.85
CA LEU A 48 0.73 8.04 -9.56
C LEU A 48 0.01 7.12 -8.56
N PHE A 49 -1.28 7.33 -8.38
CA PHE A 49 -2.12 6.48 -7.54
C PHE A 49 -2.94 5.54 -8.42
N THR A 50 -2.83 4.25 -8.17
CA THR A 50 -3.59 3.22 -8.86
C THR A 50 -4.49 2.52 -7.85
N ALA A 51 -5.80 2.61 -8.04
CA ALA A 51 -6.77 1.87 -7.24
C ALA A 51 -7.14 0.55 -7.93
N ILE A 52 -6.93 -0.56 -7.24
CA ILE A 52 -7.21 -1.91 -7.73
C ILE A 52 -8.36 -2.49 -6.92
N GLN A 53 -9.47 -2.81 -7.59
CA GLN A 53 -10.68 -3.34 -6.99
C GLN A 53 -11.12 -4.67 -7.61
N ASN A 54 -10.46 -5.12 -8.66
CA ASN A 54 -10.72 -6.41 -9.27
C ASN A 54 -10.08 -7.53 -8.43
N ARG A 55 -10.92 -8.41 -7.89
CA ARG A 55 -10.50 -9.49 -6.98
C ARG A 55 -9.47 -10.42 -7.62
N LYS A 56 -9.67 -10.80 -8.88
CA LYS A 56 -8.73 -11.69 -9.57
C LYS A 56 -7.35 -11.04 -9.72
N ILE A 57 -7.30 -9.75 -10.09
CA ILE A 57 -6.04 -9.01 -10.18
C ILE A 57 -5.35 -8.92 -8.82
N LEU A 58 -6.11 -8.70 -7.74
CA LEU A 58 -5.55 -8.66 -6.38
C LEU A 58 -4.98 -10.02 -5.95
N GLU A 59 -5.67 -11.11 -6.26
CA GLU A 59 -5.21 -12.47 -5.98
C GLU A 59 -3.95 -12.81 -6.80
N ASP A 60 -3.93 -12.51 -8.10
CA ASP A 60 -2.78 -12.71 -8.97
C ASP A 60 -1.56 -11.88 -8.50
N LEU A 61 -1.80 -10.63 -8.10
CA LEU A 61 -0.76 -9.75 -7.56
C LEU A 61 -0.19 -10.29 -6.24
N ASN A 62 -1.06 -10.78 -5.35
CA ASN A 62 -0.61 -11.39 -4.09
C ASN A 62 0.31 -12.57 -4.34
N GLU A 63 -0.02 -13.43 -5.30
CA GLU A 63 0.81 -14.57 -5.64
C GLU A 63 2.17 -14.15 -6.21
N GLN A 64 2.21 -13.14 -7.08
CA GLN A 64 3.48 -12.61 -7.59
C GLN A 64 4.35 -11.98 -6.48
N VAL A 65 3.73 -11.25 -5.56
CA VAL A 65 4.43 -10.69 -4.39
C VAL A 65 4.96 -11.80 -3.49
N ARG A 66 4.16 -12.84 -3.23
CA ARG A 66 4.56 -14.00 -2.44
C ARG A 66 5.77 -14.71 -3.05
N ILE A 67 5.73 -14.98 -4.35
CA ILE A 67 6.84 -15.58 -5.10
C ILE A 67 8.10 -14.69 -5.00
N GLY A 68 7.96 -13.41 -5.28
CA GLY A 68 9.07 -12.45 -5.22
C GLY A 68 9.73 -12.40 -3.84
N PHE A 69 8.96 -12.35 -2.77
CA PHE A 69 9.50 -12.37 -1.41
C PHE A 69 10.14 -13.72 -1.04
N GLY A 70 9.57 -14.82 -1.53
CA GLY A 70 10.16 -16.15 -1.34
C GLY A 70 11.55 -16.29 -1.97
N LEU A 71 11.79 -15.60 -3.09
CA LEU A 71 13.07 -15.61 -3.81
C LEU A 71 14.12 -14.66 -3.22
N LEU A 72 13.77 -13.83 -2.24
CA LEU A 72 14.73 -12.90 -1.63
C LEU A 72 15.92 -13.65 -1.03
N SER A 73 17.13 -13.21 -1.38
CA SER A 73 18.33 -13.60 -0.66
C SER A 73 18.39 -12.81 0.65
N VAL A 74 18.44 -13.50 1.78
CA VAL A 74 18.40 -12.88 3.11
C VAL A 74 19.58 -13.39 3.92
N ALA A 75 20.38 -12.45 4.44
CA ALA A 75 21.45 -12.70 5.40
C ALA A 75 20.94 -12.49 6.84
N GLU A 76 21.65 -13.05 7.81
CA GLU A 76 21.29 -12.96 9.23
C GLU A 76 21.20 -11.50 9.73
N ASN A 77 22.01 -10.61 9.16
CA ASN A 77 22.07 -9.18 9.52
C ASN A 77 21.27 -8.28 8.59
N ASP A 78 20.41 -8.83 7.74
CA ASP A 78 19.57 -8.03 6.86
C ASP A 78 18.52 -7.23 7.62
N TYR A 79 17.98 -6.20 6.96
CA TYR A 79 16.94 -5.36 7.52
C TYR A 79 15.73 -6.21 7.96
N PRO A 80 15.24 -6.05 9.21
CA PRO A 80 14.23 -6.94 9.78
C PRO A 80 12.96 -7.09 8.94
N ALA A 81 12.56 -6.06 8.19
CA ALA A 81 11.39 -6.16 7.32
C ALA A 81 11.63 -7.11 6.13
N LYS A 82 12.85 -7.16 5.59
CA LYS A 82 13.24 -8.08 4.51
C LYS A 82 13.18 -9.54 4.99
N ILE A 83 13.72 -9.79 6.19
CA ILE A 83 13.67 -11.11 6.82
C ILE A 83 12.22 -11.56 7.02
N ARG A 84 11.38 -10.69 7.60
CA ARG A 84 9.96 -10.97 7.82
C ARG A 84 9.19 -11.19 6.52
N ALA A 85 9.47 -10.42 5.47
CA ALA A 85 8.83 -10.59 4.17
C ALA A 85 9.05 -12.00 3.62
N LYS A 86 10.30 -12.49 3.64
CA LYS A 86 10.61 -13.86 3.22
C LYS A 86 9.93 -14.91 4.07
N GLN A 87 9.96 -14.77 5.41
CA GLN A 87 9.33 -15.71 6.33
C GLN A 87 7.81 -15.77 6.14
N ASN A 88 7.17 -14.60 5.99
CA ASN A 88 5.73 -14.52 5.79
C ASN A 88 5.30 -15.12 4.44
N ALA A 89 6.09 -14.95 3.39
CA ALA A 89 5.79 -15.51 2.07
C ALA A 89 5.72 -17.05 2.05
N GLN A 90 6.27 -17.72 3.07
CA GLN A 90 6.20 -19.17 3.22
C GLN A 90 4.91 -19.67 3.87
N LYS A 91 4.10 -18.78 4.43
CA LYS A 91 2.81 -19.12 5.06
C LYS A 91 1.75 -19.34 3.98
N GLU A 92 0.92 -20.38 4.16
CA GLU A 92 -0.16 -20.69 3.20
C GLU A 92 -1.21 -19.59 3.11
N ASP A 93 -1.50 -18.91 4.21
CA ASP A 93 -2.50 -17.87 4.36
C ASP A 93 -1.93 -16.46 4.10
N TYR A 94 -0.69 -16.36 3.57
CA TYR A 94 -0.06 -15.07 3.33
C TYR A 94 -0.86 -14.22 2.35
N ASN A 95 -1.23 -13.04 2.83
CA ASN A 95 -1.87 -12.01 2.00
C ASN A 95 -1.33 -10.64 2.37
N PHE A 96 -0.54 -10.02 1.48
CA PHE A 96 0.15 -8.77 1.78
C PHE A 96 -0.80 -7.57 1.92
N TYR A 97 -1.98 -7.64 1.31
CA TYR A 97 -3.01 -6.59 1.38
C TYR A 97 -4.15 -6.93 2.35
N TYR A 98 -4.00 -7.98 3.18
CA TYR A 98 -4.95 -8.40 4.23
C TYR A 98 -6.38 -8.62 3.73
N HIS A 99 -6.55 -9.10 2.49
CA HIS A 99 -7.83 -9.32 1.83
C HIS A 99 -8.70 -8.05 1.72
N ALA A 100 -8.09 -6.86 1.75
CA ALA A 100 -8.82 -5.62 1.53
C ALA A 100 -9.45 -5.60 0.13
N PRO A 101 -10.73 -5.22 -0.02
CA PRO A 101 -11.39 -5.22 -1.33
C PRO A 101 -10.89 -4.12 -2.27
N THR A 102 -10.19 -3.12 -1.75
CA THR A 102 -9.51 -2.08 -2.52
C THR A 102 -8.06 -1.97 -2.07
N LEU A 103 -7.14 -1.99 -3.03
CA LEU A 103 -5.72 -1.69 -2.83
C LEU A 103 -5.38 -0.40 -3.60
N ILE A 104 -4.77 0.55 -2.91
CA ILE A 104 -4.23 1.76 -3.55
C ILE A 104 -2.71 1.65 -3.57
N VAL A 105 -2.14 1.66 -4.76
CA VAL A 105 -0.70 1.64 -4.98
C VAL A 105 -0.25 3.06 -5.30
N ALA A 106 0.65 3.60 -4.49
CA ALA A 106 1.34 4.85 -4.78
C ALA A 106 2.69 4.55 -5.44
N SER A 107 2.88 5.06 -6.63
CA SER A 107 4.13 4.92 -7.38
C SER A 107 4.67 6.29 -7.78
N ASN A 108 5.96 6.33 -8.08
CA ASN A 108 6.62 7.54 -8.56
C ASN A 108 6.84 7.40 -10.07
N VAL A 109 6.32 8.38 -10.82
CA VAL A 109 6.63 8.47 -12.25
C VAL A 109 8.01 9.09 -12.40
N PRO A 110 8.95 8.43 -13.10
CA PRO A 110 10.26 9.01 -13.34
C PRO A 110 10.11 10.38 -14.00
N ASN A 111 10.61 11.40 -13.33
CA ASN A 111 10.69 12.74 -13.90
C ASN A 111 12.12 12.95 -14.38
N TYR A 112 12.31 13.30 -15.64
CA TYR A 112 13.62 13.55 -16.23
C TYR A 112 14.45 14.61 -15.46
N ALA A 113 13.77 15.49 -14.72
CA ALA A 113 14.44 16.47 -13.85
C ALA A 113 15.15 15.85 -12.62
N ASN A 114 14.83 14.63 -12.24
CA ASN A 114 15.45 13.92 -11.10
C ASN A 114 16.56 12.95 -11.53
N ALA A 115 16.86 12.87 -12.82
CA ALA A 115 17.88 12.00 -13.39
C ALA A 115 19.23 12.70 -13.58
N MET A 116 19.34 13.95 -13.11
CA MET A 116 20.61 14.73 -13.14
C MET A 116 21.14 14.95 -11.73
#